data_bd2322a64239c2938af541b7310ad10f
#
_entry.id   bd2322a64239c2938af541b7310ad10f
#
_cell.length_a   1.000
_cell.length_b   1.000
_cell.length_c   1.000
_cell.angle_alpha   90.00
_cell.angle_beta   90.00
_cell.angle_gamma   90.00
#
_symmetry.space_group_name_H-M   'P 1'
#
loop_
_entity.id
_entity.type
_entity.pdbx_description
1 polymer ?
#
loop_
_entity_poly.entity_id
_entity_poly.type
_entity_poly.pdbx_seq_one_letter_code
_entity_poly.pdbx_strand_id
1 'polypeptide(L)'
;LKTDCTHLLFLDSDIRWKTPEILRMLAFVEEAPVLCGVYPKKEINWAAVHAAVMRGVPADQLKHHTATMVVNLIGYQGAVAVPGDRPAEVLNAGTGCMLIARHVLAAMAPHVDTYVTDTMPIGGGTIQNGEVILEFFKTSIDPETRHLLSEDYHFCHVWRSLGGKIHVAPWVALGHFGSYLFEGEFLKDT
;
A
#
# COMPACT_ATOMS: atom_id res chain seq x y z
N LEU A 1 -10.11 -12.49 -11.53
CA LEU A 1 -9.30 -13.69 -11.80
C LEU A 1 -9.53 -14.31 -13.20
N LYS A 2 -10.17 -13.57 -14.11
CA LYS A 2 -10.49 -14.04 -15.49
C LYS A 2 -9.31 -14.00 -16.48
N THR A 3 -8.18 -13.42 -16.08
CA THR A 3 -6.96 -13.36 -16.90
C THR A 3 -5.94 -14.40 -16.43
N ASP A 4 -4.92 -14.64 -17.23
CA ASP A 4 -3.76 -15.47 -16.92
C ASP A 4 -2.59 -14.70 -16.26
N CYS A 5 -2.83 -13.42 -15.92
CA CYS A 5 -1.84 -12.59 -15.22
C CYS A 5 -1.42 -13.27 -13.90
N THR A 6 -0.12 -13.29 -13.63
CA THR A 6 0.46 -13.89 -12.43
C THR A 6 0.42 -12.93 -11.23
N HIS A 7 0.36 -11.64 -11.48
CA HIS A 7 0.38 -10.59 -10.47
C HIS A 7 -0.57 -9.45 -10.84
N LEU A 8 -1.05 -8.73 -9.84
CA LEU A 8 -1.79 -7.48 -9.96
C LEU A 8 -0.95 -6.37 -9.33
N LEU A 9 -0.71 -5.29 -10.05
CA LEU A 9 -0.09 -4.09 -9.53
C LEU A 9 -1.12 -2.96 -9.50
N PHE A 10 -1.45 -2.48 -8.31
CA PHE A 10 -2.08 -1.18 -8.12
C PHE A 10 -1.02 -0.09 -8.15
N LEU A 11 -1.30 0.94 -8.90
CA LEU A 11 -0.46 2.14 -8.96
C LEU A 11 -1.37 3.33 -9.23
N ASP A 12 -1.56 4.17 -8.22
CA ASP A 12 -2.42 5.33 -8.34
C ASP A 12 -1.88 6.33 -9.34
N SER A 13 -2.75 6.98 -10.09
CA SER A 13 -2.41 7.91 -11.17
C SER A 13 -1.66 9.16 -10.71
N ASP A 14 -1.68 9.44 -9.41
CA ASP A 14 -1.02 10.58 -8.77
C ASP A 14 0.19 10.16 -7.92
N ILE A 15 0.64 8.91 -8.02
CA ILE A 15 1.89 8.44 -7.43
C ILE A 15 3.04 8.59 -8.45
N ARG A 16 4.12 9.27 -8.03
CA ARG A 16 5.39 9.29 -8.75
C ARG A 16 6.24 8.11 -8.31
N TRP A 17 6.76 7.37 -9.25
CA TRP A 17 7.56 6.17 -9.04
C TRP A 17 8.74 6.08 -10.01
N LYS A 18 9.67 5.15 -9.76
CA LYS A 18 10.80 4.86 -10.66
C LYS A 18 10.74 3.40 -11.09
N THR A 19 10.85 3.15 -12.40
CA THR A 19 10.77 1.80 -12.98
C THR A 19 11.70 0.78 -12.32
N PRO A 20 12.99 1.06 -12.07
CA PRO A 20 13.88 0.08 -11.45
C PRO A 20 13.42 -0.35 -10.05
N GLU A 21 12.80 0.54 -9.28
CA GLU A 21 12.31 0.24 -7.93
C GLU A 21 11.10 -0.72 -7.99
N ILE A 22 10.17 -0.49 -8.92
CA ILE A 22 9.02 -1.39 -9.14
C ILE A 22 9.48 -2.76 -9.67
N LEU A 23 10.42 -2.79 -10.62
CA LEU A 23 10.97 -4.05 -11.12
C LEU A 23 11.67 -4.84 -10.01
N ARG A 24 12.33 -4.17 -9.06
CA ARG A 24 12.92 -4.82 -7.89
C ARG A 24 11.86 -5.44 -6.97
N MET A 25 10.66 -4.87 -6.87
CA MET A 25 9.57 -5.49 -6.09
C MET A 25 9.21 -6.87 -6.65
N LEU A 26 9.21 -7.05 -7.99
CA LEU A 26 8.94 -8.34 -8.61
C LEU A 26 9.96 -9.43 -8.22
N ALA A 27 11.20 -9.07 -7.91
CA ALA A 27 12.21 -10.03 -7.47
C ALA A 27 11.92 -10.62 -6.08
N PHE A 28 11.06 -9.98 -5.28
CA PHE A 28 10.72 -10.43 -3.92
C PHE A 28 9.30 -11.01 -3.80
N VAL A 29 8.55 -11.10 -4.89
CA VAL A 29 7.12 -11.46 -4.82
C VAL A 29 6.87 -12.90 -4.34
N GLU A 30 7.81 -13.82 -4.51
CA GLU A 30 7.72 -15.18 -3.98
C GLU A 30 7.87 -15.20 -2.46
N GLU A 31 8.71 -14.33 -1.89
CA GLU A 31 8.91 -14.19 -0.45
C GLU A 31 7.83 -13.30 0.19
N ALA A 32 7.41 -12.26 -0.53
CA ALA A 32 6.47 -11.24 -0.07
C ALA A 32 5.32 -11.09 -1.08
N PRO A 33 4.34 -12.01 -1.10
CA PRO A 33 3.30 -12.08 -2.13
C PRO A 33 2.30 -10.91 -2.09
N VAL A 34 2.29 -10.11 -1.02
CA VAL A 34 1.70 -8.76 -0.96
C VAL A 34 2.80 -7.81 -0.55
N LEU A 35 3.25 -6.98 -1.49
CA LEU A 35 4.38 -6.07 -1.33
C LEU A 35 3.99 -4.65 -1.75
N CYS A 36 4.10 -3.70 -0.84
CA CYS A 36 3.66 -2.32 -1.03
C CYS A 36 4.84 -1.35 -1.08
N GLY A 37 4.76 -0.34 -1.94
CA GLY A 37 5.57 0.85 -1.82
C GLY A 37 4.94 1.79 -0.79
N VAL A 38 5.76 2.37 0.09
CA VAL A 38 5.28 3.35 1.07
C VAL A 38 5.31 4.74 0.46
N TYR A 39 4.21 5.47 0.56
CA TYR A 39 4.07 6.82 0.00
C TYR A 39 3.58 7.81 1.05
N PRO A 40 3.93 9.11 0.90
CA PRO A 40 3.53 10.14 1.83
C PRO A 40 2.03 10.48 1.69
N LYS A 41 1.40 10.85 2.80
CA LYS A 41 0.10 11.55 2.76
C LYS A 41 0.26 12.92 2.10
N LYS A 42 -0.85 13.45 1.56
CA LYS A 42 -0.91 14.82 1.00
C LYS A 42 -1.04 15.86 2.12
N GLU A 43 -0.09 15.85 3.04
CA GLU A 43 -0.01 16.77 4.18
C GLU A 43 1.44 17.15 4.48
N ILE A 44 1.66 18.26 5.13
CA ILE A 44 2.96 18.67 5.65
C ILE A 44 2.95 18.52 7.16
N ASN A 45 3.75 17.62 7.68
CA ASN A 45 3.97 17.45 9.12
C ASN A 45 4.98 18.50 9.63
N TRP A 46 4.48 19.67 9.99
CA TRP A 46 5.32 20.77 10.47
C TRP A 46 6.13 20.43 11.73
N ALA A 47 5.64 19.52 12.57
CA ALA A 47 6.38 19.05 13.74
C ALA A 47 7.62 18.25 13.33
N ALA A 48 7.50 17.37 12.32
CA ALA A 48 8.62 16.61 11.76
C ALA A 48 9.64 17.54 11.08
N VAL A 49 9.18 18.56 10.33
CA VAL A 49 10.05 19.58 9.75
C VAL A 49 10.81 20.34 10.83
N HIS A 50 10.15 20.78 11.87
CA HIS A 50 10.80 21.46 13.00
C HIS A 50 11.85 20.57 13.67
N ALA A 51 11.52 19.31 13.94
CA ALA A 51 12.46 18.35 14.51
C ALA A 51 13.68 18.12 13.60
N ALA A 52 13.48 18.07 12.27
CA ALA A 52 14.58 17.96 11.30
C ALA A 52 15.51 19.20 11.35
N VAL A 53 14.93 20.40 11.41
CA VAL A 53 15.70 21.65 11.57
C VAL A 53 16.54 21.61 12.85
N MET A 54 15.97 21.16 13.96
CA MET A 54 16.69 21.05 15.24
C MET A 54 17.81 20.01 15.23
N ARG A 55 17.73 19.00 14.34
CA ARG A 55 18.82 18.04 14.08
C ARG A 55 19.88 18.57 13.10
N GLY A 56 19.72 19.79 12.58
CA GLY A 56 20.66 20.40 11.65
C GLY A 56 20.54 19.89 10.21
N VAL A 57 19.39 19.35 9.81
CA VAL A 57 19.15 18.93 8.41
C VAL A 57 19.23 20.15 7.49
N PRO A 58 20.01 20.11 6.39
CA PRO A 58 20.11 21.18 5.43
C PRO A 58 18.76 21.55 4.81
N ALA A 59 18.54 22.85 4.54
CA ALA A 59 17.25 23.38 4.07
C ALA A 59 16.75 22.72 2.78
N ASP A 60 17.65 22.35 1.86
CA ASP A 60 17.32 21.66 0.60
C ASP A 60 16.86 20.21 0.80
N GLN A 61 17.13 19.62 1.96
CA GLN A 61 16.72 18.26 2.35
C GLN A 61 15.46 18.22 3.20
N LEU A 62 15.01 19.36 3.76
CA LEU A 62 13.83 19.41 4.63
C LEU A 62 12.55 18.87 3.96
N LYS A 63 12.44 18.97 2.64
CA LYS A 63 11.33 18.41 1.86
C LYS A 63 11.12 16.90 2.07
N HIS A 64 12.17 16.16 2.42
CA HIS A 64 12.10 14.72 2.69
C HIS A 64 11.65 14.38 4.12
N HIS A 65 11.47 15.40 4.97
CA HIS A 65 11.02 15.28 6.35
C HIS A 65 9.61 15.87 6.57
N THR A 66 8.88 16.12 5.49
CA THR A 66 7.55 16.73 5.56
C THR A 66 6.42 15.71 5.70
N ALA A 67 6.71 14.43 5.46
CA ALA A 67 5.68 13.44 5.20
C ALA A 67 5.30 12.60 6.43
N THR A 68 4.00 12.34 6.56
CA THR A 68 3.49 11.17 7.29
C THR A 68 3.27 10.05 6.29
N MET A 69 3.87 8.89 6.51
CA MET A 69 3.79 7.76 5.57
C MET A 69 2.51 6.95 5.76
N VAL A 70 1.97 6.41 4.64
CA VAL A 70 0.77 5.55 4.65
C VAL A 70 1.21 4.12 4.93
N VAL A 71 1.42 3.79 6.21
CA VAL A 71 1.79 2.45 6.67
C VAL A 71 1.52 2.30 8.17
N ASN A 72 1.08 1.13 8.60
CA ASN A 72 0.97 0.76 10.02
C ASN A 72 1.97 -0.35 10.34
N LEU A 73 2.94 -0.03 11.18
CA LEU A 73 3.97 -0.98 11.62
C LEU A 73 3.42 -1.95 12.67
N ILE A 74 3.98 -3.17 12.72
CA ILE A 74 3.62 -4.18 13.72
C ILE A 74 4.28 -3.82 15.06
N GLY A 75 3.47 -3.83 16.14
CA GLY A 75 3.97 -3.69 17.52
C GLY A 75 4.66 -2.37 17.81
N TYR A 76 4.37 -1.31 17.05
CA TYR A 76 5.04 -0.03 17.16
C TYR A 76 4.78 0.64 18.52
N GLN A 77 5.81 0.67 19.36
CA GLN A 77 5.90 1.49 20.57
C GLN A 77 7.24 2.25 20.61
N GLY A 78 7.67 2.84 19.48
CA GLY A 78 8.95 3.56 19.38
C GLY A 78 9.61 3.40 18.00
N ALA A 79 10.90 3.68 17.89
CA ALA A 79 11.65 3.53 16.63
C ALA A 79 11.78 2.05 16.25
N VAL A 80 11.35 1.69 15.04
CA VAL A 80 11.52 0.35 14.46
C VAL A 80 12.61 0.43 13.41
N ALA A 81 13.63 -0.41 13.53
CA ALA A 81 14.64 -0.56 12.48
C ALA A 81 14.05 -1.34 11.30
N VAL A 82 13.87 -0.68 10.17
CA VAL A 82 13.39 -1.29 8.93
C VAL A 82 14.60 -1.58 8.03
N PRO A 83 14.79 -2.83 7.57
CA PRO A 83 15.89 -3.15 6.64
C PRO A 83 15.71 -2.39 5.33
N GLY A 84 16.77 -1.77 4.80
CA GLY A 84 16.70 -0.95 3.58
C GLY A 84 16.75 -1.75 2.27
N ASP A 85 17.10 -3.02 2.33
CA ASP A 85 17.46 -3.85 1.16
C ASP A 85 16.50 -5.01 0.90
N ARG A 86 15.58 -5.31 1.80
CA ARG A 86 14.62 -6.43 1.71
C ARG A 86 13.24 -6.04 2.24
N PRO A 87 12.18 -6.82 1.92
CA PRO A 87 10.85 -6.58 2.43
C PRO A 87 10.79 -6.54 3.96
N ALA A 88 9.96 -5.64 4.48
CA ALA A 88 9.68 -5.58 5.92
C ALA A 88 8.19 -5.85 6.18
N GLU A 89 7.86 -6.72 7.13
CA GLU A 89 6.48 -7.02 7.49
C GLU A 89 5.83 -5.84 8.21
N VAL A 90 4.59 -5.53 7.81
CA VAL A 90 3.79 -4.44 8.38
C VAL A 90 2.37 -4.92 8.71
N LEU A 91 1.63 -4.15 9.49
CA LEU A 91 0.24 -4.47 9.80
C LEU A 91 -0.67 -4.18 8.61
N ASN A 92 -0.62 -2.96 8.09
CA ASN A 92 -1.39 -2.50 6.93
C ASN A 92 -0.55 -1.56 6.08
N ALA A 93 -0.87 -1.51 4.79
CA ALA A 93 -0.33 -0.54 3.84
C ALA A 93 -1.43 -0.12 2.84
N GLY A 94 -1.26 1.03 2.20
CA GLY A 94 -2.22 1.54 1.21
C GLY A 94 -2.01 0.93 -0.17
N THR A 95 -3.04 1.01 -1.01
CA THR A 95 -3.06 0.48 -2.39
C THR A 95 -2.41 1.40 -3.41
N GLY A 96 -1.99 2.62 -3.05
CA GLY A 96 -1.38 3.56 -4.00
C GLY A 96 -0.16 3.02 -4.75
N CYS A 97 0.53 2.02 -4.14
CA CYS A 97 1.51 1.17 -4.83
C CYS A 97 1.50 -0.21 -4.14
N MET A 98 0.76 -1.18 -4.69
CA MET A 98 0.62 -2.52 -4.10
C MET A 98 0.73 -3.58 -5.18
N LEU A 99 1.71 -4.47 -5.04
CA LEU A 99 1.91 -5.65 -5.87
C LEU A 99 1.35 -6.88 -5.14
N ILE A 100 0.44 -7.60 -5.79
CA ILE A 100 -0.25 -8.76 -5.23
C ILE A 100 -0.04 -9.96 -6.15
N ALA A 101 0.48 -11.07 -5.62
CA ALA A 101 0.55 -12.33 -6.34
C ALA A 101 -0.85 -12.92 -6.52
N ARG A 102 -1.14 -13.49 -7.71
CA ARG A 102 -2.47 -14.04 -8.04
C ARG A 102 -2.99 -15.07 -7.03
N HIS A 103 -2.10 -15.90 -6.47
CA HIS A 103 -2.50 -16.94 -5.52
C HIS A 103 -3.09 -16.34 -4.22
N VAL A 104 -2.70 -15.11 -3.83
CA VAL A 104 -3.29 -14.38 -2.70
C VAL A 104 -4.77 -14.14 -2.96
N LEU A 105 -5.10 -13.56 -4.13
CA LEU A 105 -6.50 -13.31 -4.51
C LEU A 105 -7.29 -14.63 -4.65
N ALA A 106 -6.66 -15.68 -5.16
CA ALA A 106 -7.30 -17.00 -5.25
C ALA A 106 -7.60 -17.59 -3.86
N ALA A 107 -6.68 -17.45 -2.90
CA ALA A 107 -6.88 -17.90 -1.52
C ALA A 107 -7.94 -17.07 -0.78
N MET A 108 -8.02 -15.77 -1.06
CA MET A 108 -9.01 -14.87 -0.44
C MET A 108 -10.42 -15.04 -1.04
N ALA A 109 -10.55 -15.50 -2.29
CA ALA A 109 -11.82 -15.53 -3.01
C ALA A 109 -13.00 -16.20 -2.26
N PRO A 110 -12.81 -17.32 -1.51
CA PRO A 110 -13.89 -17.93 -0.72
C PRO A 110 -14.28 -17.14 0.54
N HIS A 111 -13.51 -16.12 0.91
CA HIS A 111 -13.63 -15.39 2.18
C HIS A 111 -14.01 -13.92 2.01
N VAL A 112 -14.28 -13.49 0.77
CA VAL A 112 -14.75 -12.14 0.47
C VAL A 112 -16.21 -12.15 0.07
N ASP A 113 -16.88 -11.03 0.27
CA ASP A 113 -18.27 -10.86 -0.19
C ASP A 113 -18.35 -10.85 -1.72
N THR A 114 -19.54 -11.09 -2.22
CA THR A 114 -19.81 -11.04 -3.64
C THR A 114 -21.02 -10.15 -3.92
N TYR A 115 -21.01 -9.51 -5.07
CA TYR A 115 -22.18 -8.81 -5.60
C TYR A 115 -22.34 -9.11 -7.08
N VAL A 116 -23.53 -8.83 -7.59
CA VAL A 116 -23.86 -8.97 -9.02
C VAL A 116 -23.82 -7.59 -9.65
N THR A 117 -23.05 -7.44 -10.72
CA THR A 117 -23.00 -6.15 -11.43
C THR A 117 -24.23 -5.93 -12.29
N ASP A 118 -24.79 -4.72 -12.22
CA ASP A 118 -25.82 -4.19 -13.11
C ASP A 118 -25.26 -3.19 -14.13
N THR A 119 -23.94 -3.01 -14.11
CA THR A 119 -23.26 -1.95 -14.84
C THR A 119 -22.97 -2.35 -16.29
N MET A 120 -23.23 -1.45 -17.22
CA MET A 120 -22.76 -1.57 -18.60
C MET A 120 -21.24 -1.46 -18.64
N PRO A 121 -20.53 -2.28 -19.42
CA PRO A 121 -19.07 -2.18 -19.55
C PRO A 121 -18.69 -0.81 -20.09
N ILE A 122 -17.82 -0.09 -19.36
CA ILE A 122 -17.27 1.18 -19.77
C ILE A 122 -15.86 0.94 -20.37
N GLY A 123 -15.59 1.50 -21.53
CA GLY A 123 -14.25 1.46 -22.11
C GLY A 123 -13.78 0.09 -22.63
N GLY A 124 -14.69 -0.76 -23.09
CA GLY A 124 -14.33 -2.06 -23.68
C GLY A 124 -13.96 -3.13 -22.65
N GLY A 125 -14.35 -2.93 -21.39
CA GLY A 125 -14.16 -3.91 -20.32
C GLY A 125 -14.92 -5.23 -20.57
N THR A 126 -14.44 -6.33 -19.98
CA THR A 126 -14.99 -7.68 -20.13
C THR A 126 -16.07 -8.01 -19.10
N ILE A 127 -16.41 -7.09 -18.19
CA ILE A 127 -17.43 -7.27 -17.18
C ILE A 127 -18.80 -7.10 -17.84
N GLN A 128 -19.66 -8.11 -17.71
CA GLN A 128 -21.00 -8.09 -18.27
C GLN A 128 -22.06 -7.93 -17.17
N ASN A 129 -23.22 -7.39 -17.56
CA ASN A 129 -24.36 -7.32 -16.65
C ASN A 129 -24.72 -8.72 -16.14
N GLY A 130 -24.95 -8.83 -14.84
CA GLY A 130 -25.27 -10.09 -14.17
C GLY A 130 -24.04 -10.93 -13.75
N GLU A 131 -22.83 -10.44 -13.94
CA GLU A 131 -21.64 -11.13 -13.45
C GLU A 131 -21.45 -11.01 -11.94
N VAL A 132 -21.02 -12.10 -11.32
CA VAL A 132 -20.62 -12.11 -9.91
C VAL A 132 -19.24 -11.54 -9.77
N ILE A 133 -19.12 -10.51 -8.95
CA ILE A 133 -17.87 -9.83 -8.62
C ILE A 133 -17.44 -10.21 -7.20
N LEU A 134 -16.17 -10.49 -7.02
CA LEU A 134 -15.53 -10.72 -5.72
C LEU A 134 -15.08 -9.38 -5.15
N GLU A 135 -15.56 -9.02 -3.97
CA GLU A 135 -15.31 -7.71 -3.35
C GLU A 135 -14.12 -7.78 -2.39
N PHE A 136 -12.90 -7.75 -2.95
CA PHE A 136 -11.66 -7.76 -2.17
C PHE A 136 -11.41 -6.47 -1.40
N PHE A 137 -11.91 -5.35 -1.91
CA PHE A 137 -11.63 -4.00 -1.42
C PHE A 137 -12.94 -3.31 -1.06
N LYS A 138 -13.36 -3.41 0.18
CA LYS A 138 -14.53 -2.71 0.72
C LYS A 138 -14.18 -2.00 2.02
N THR A 139 -14.96 -1.04 2.43
CA THR A 139 -14.90 -0.51 3.79
C THR A 139 -15.62 -1.47 4.73
N SER A 140 -15.08 -1.67 5.93
CA SER A 140 -15.68 -2.51 6.96
C SER A 140 -15.36 -2.01 8.36
N ILE A 141 -15.99 -2.62 9.36
CA ILE A 141 -15.66 -2.38 10.77
C ILE A 141 -14.92 -3.61 11.28
N ASP A 142 -13.73 -3.40 11.84
CA ASP A 142 -12.97 -4.44 12.53
C ASP A 142 -13.82 -5.00 13.67
N PRO A 143 -14.08 -6.30 13.70
CA PRO A 143 -14.98 -6.90 14.70
C PRO A 143 -14.41 -6.84 16.13
N GLU A 144 -13.08 -6.82 16.30
CA GLU A 144 -12.41 -6.82 17.60
C GLU A 144 -12.20 -5.40 18.12
N THR A 145 -11.59 -4.53 17.31
CA THR A 145 -11.21 -3.18 17.73
C THR A 145 -12.32 -2.16 17.55
N ARG A 146 -13.33 -2.46 16.73
CA ARG A 146 -14.44 -1.58 16.31
C ARG A 146 -13.99 -0.37 15.49
N HIS A 147 -12.76 -0.38 14.99
CA HIS A 147 -12.26 0.67 14.11
C HIS A 147 -12.78 0.48 12.67
N LEU A 148 -12.95 1.59 11.96
CA LEU A 148 -13.21 1.57 10.53
C LEU A 148 -11.95 1.12 9.79
N LEU A 149 -12.09 0.12 8.94
CA LEU A 149 -11.10 -0.30 7.97
C LEU A 149 -11.47 0.32 6.60
N SER A 150 -10.55 1.09 6.03
CA SER A 150 -10.64 1.50 4.62
C SER A 150 -10.53 0.28 3.71
N GLU A 151 -10.74 0.47 2.42
CA GLU A 151 -10.72 -0.62 1.44
C GLU A 151 -9.38 -1.38 1.40
N ASP A 152 -8.28 -0.67 1.48
CA ASP A 152 -6.92 -1.21 1.54
C ASP A 152 -6.64 -1.93 2.87
N TYR A 153 -7.08 -1.35 4.00
CA TYR A 153 -6.92 -1.96 5.32
C TYR A 153 -7.83 -3.18 5.50
N HIS A 154 -9.04 -3.17 4.90
CA HIS A 154 -9.90 -4.35 4.85
C HIS A 154 -9.21 -5.51 4.10
N PHE A 155 -8.64 -5.24 2.91
CA PHE A 155 -7.87 -6.25 2.18
C PHE A 155 -6.73 -6.82 3.03
N CYS A 156 -5.94 -5.95 3.67
CA CYS A 156 -4.86 -6.38 4.56
C CYS A 156 -5.36 -7.23 5.73
N HIS A 157 -6.45 -6.82 6.35
CA HIS A 157 -7.09 -7.55 7.47
C HIS A 157 -7.54 -8.95 7.04
N VAL A 158 -8.27 -9.08 5.93
CA VAL A 158 -8.73 -10.39 5.42
C VAL A 158 -7.54 -11.28 5.09
N TRP A 159 -6.54 -10.79 4.36
CA TRP A 159 -5.36 -11.58 4.04
C TRP A 159 -4.62 -12.07 5.30
N ARG A 160 -4.45 -11.21 6.29
CA ARG A 160 -3.81 -11.57 7.56
C ARG A 160 -4.64 -12.58 8.37
N SER A 161 -5.97 -12.50 8.36
CA SER A 161 -6.83 -13.46 9.06
C SER A 161 -6.71 -14.89 8.50
N LEU A 162 -6.26 -15.01 7.24
CA LEU A 162 -5.95 -16.29 6.59
C LEU A 162 -4.49 -16.76 6.83
N GLY A 163 -3.74 -16.08 7.70
CA GLY A 163 -2.34 -16.39 8.01
C GLY A 163 -1.33 -15.74 7.04
N GLY A 164 -1.80 -14.89 6.12
CA GLY A 164 -0.94 -14.15 5.22
C GLY A 164 -0.21 -12.98 5.89
N LYS A 165 0.75 -12.40 5.18
CA LYS A 165 1.54 -11.27 5.65
C LYS A 165 1.53 -10.15 4.64
N ILE A 166 1.56 -8.91 5.13
CA ILE A 166 1.72 -7.71 4.33
C ILE A 166 3.16 -7.22 4.49
N HIS A 167 3.80 -6.87 3.39
CA HIS A 167 5.16 -6.34 3.40
C HIS A 167 5.23 -4.98 2.72
N VAL A 168 6.20 -4.19 3.11
CA VAL A 168 6.61 -2.99 2.39
C VAL A 168 7.99 -3.17 1.79
N ALA A 169 8.24 -2.43 0.70
CA ALA A 169 9.52 -2.34 0.00
C ALA A 169 10.21 -1.03 0.42
N PRO A 170 11.06 -1.01 1.46
CA PRO A 170 11.59 0.22 2.03
C PRO A 170 12.50 1.02 1.08
N TRP A 171 13.06 0.33 0.06
CA TRP A 171 13.91 0.95 -0.97
C TRP A 171 13.12 1.73 -2.02
N VAL A 172 11.78 1.63 -2.03
CA VAL A 172 10.93 2.32 -3.00
C VAL A 172 10.66 3.73 -2.50
N ALA A 173 11.15 4.73 -3.22
CA ALA A 173 10.92 6.14 -2.92
C ALA A 173 9.81 6.70 -3.81
N LEU A 174 8.62 6.84 -3.24
CA LEU A 174 7.43 7.34 -3.93
C LEU A 174 7.19 8.82 -3.62
N GLY A 175 6.66 9.54 -4.61
CA GLY A 175 6.09 10.87 -4.40
C GLY A 175 4.58 10.84 -4.62
N HIS A 176 3.84 11.72 -3.97
CA HIS A 176 2.41 11.81 -4.08
C HIS A 176 2.01 13.19 -4.61
N PHE A 177 1.43 13.25 -5.79
CA PHE A 177 0.98 14.49 -6.38
C PHE A 177 -0.36 14.96 -5.78
N GLY A 178 -0.44 16.26 -5.53
CA GLY A 178 -1.66 16.99 -5.18
C GLY A 178 -1.58 18.36 -5.82
N SER A 179 -2.03 19.41 -5.13
CA SER A 179 -1.68 20.80 -5.46
C SER A 179 -0.18 21.10 -5.27
N TYR A 180 0.52 20.18 -4.61
CA TYR A 180 1.95 20.16 -4.33
C TYR A 180 2.45 18.71 -4.48
N LEU A 181 3.71 18.51 -4.88
CA LEU A 181 4.33 17.18 -4.84
C LEU A 181 4.84 16.90 -3.42
N PHE A 182 4.17 16.00 -2.73
CA PHE A 182 4.60 15.50 -1.41
C PHE A 182 5.63 14.41 -1.61
N GLU A 183 6.81 14.59 -1.04
CA GLU A 183 7.92 13.64 -1.11
C GLU A 183 8.32 13.20 0.30
N GLY A 184 8.67 11.94 0.41
CA GLY A 184 9.21 11.38 1.65
C GLY A 184 10.03 10.14 1.33
N GLU A 185 10.96 9.81 2.21
CA GLU A 185 11.72 8.57 2.15
C GLU A 185 11.48 7.81 3.45
N PHE A 186 10.87 6.64 3.35
CA PHE A 186 10.44 5.87 4.52
C PHE A 186 11.60 5.58 5.49
N LEU A 187 12.81 5.33 4.96
CA LEU A 187 13.99 5.03 5.77
C LEU A 187 14.67 6.28 6.39
N LYS A 188 14.28 7.49 6.01
CA LYS A 188 14.87 8.72 6.56
C LYS A 188 14.13 9.24 7.79
N ASP A 189 12.91 8.79 8.01
CA ASP A 189 12.02 9.25 9.08
C ASP A 189 11.91 8.22 10.23
N THR A 190 12.65 7.10 10.14
CA THR A 190 12.83 6.11 11.20
C THR A 190 14.22 6.25 11.82
#